data_ba916e543d37fd6fcd1338fac90ed7da
#
_entry.id   ba916e543d37fd6fcd1338fac90ed7da
#
_cell.length_a   1.000
_cell.length_b   1.000
_cell.length_c   1.000
_cell.angle_alpha   90.00
_cell.angle_beta   90.00
_cell.angle_gamma   90.00
#
_symmetry.space_group_name_H-M   'P 1'
#
loop_
_entity.id
_entity.type
_entity.pdbx_description
1 polymer ?
#
loop_
_entity_poly.entity_id
_entity_poly.type
_entity_poly.pdbx_seq_one_letter_code
_entity_poly.pdbx_strand_id
1 'polypeptide(L)'
;MASTLNRNLAKNRSLADLGALLHLVDPTLPIGGFNHSNGLETFVQQRIVESKATLEDYVQTQLLQNWIYNDGAYLSLSFNAMESHDFDRLCELDWELSATKVARESREGSFKLGVRLLKIFIRYENHPVLMAYQQAISEKCVQGYFPIVFAMIAQTMGLTKADTLYAFYYNAAVGVITNGVKLIPLSQMDGQDILFGLRQPLQQAVELSLNPNLDWLGSATLANDIRAMQHEQLYTRLYMS
;
A
#
# COMPACT_ATOMS: atom_id res chain seq x y z
N MET A 1 -16.81 25.37 -5.99
CA MET A 1 -16.01 24.26 -5.40
C MET A 1 -15.34 23.35 -6.44
N ALA A 2 -15.84 23.19 -7.65
CA ALA A 2 -15.19 22.37 -8.71
C ALA A 2 -13.87 22.95 -9.27
N SER A 3 -13.60 24.26 -9.14
CA SER A 3 -12.42 24.91 -9.75
C SER A 3 -11.12 24.73 -8.94
N THR A 4 -11.21 24.41 -7.65
CA THR A 4 -10.04 24.22 -6.76
C THR A 4 -9.50 22.78 -6.84
N LEU A 5 -10.37 21.80 -7.06
CA LEU A 5 -9.95 20.40 -7.30
C LEU A 5 -9.12 20.26 -8.58
N ASN A 6 -9.48 21.01 -9.63
CA ASN A 6 -8.78 20.91 -10.92
C ASN A 6 -7.36 21.54 -10.91
N ARG A 7 -7.02 22.43 -9.97
CA ARG A 7 -5.69 23.05 -9.89
C ARG A 7 -4.64 22.15 -9.27
N ASN A 8 -5.02 21.20 -8.42
CA ASN A 8 -4.09 20.24 -7.81
C ASN A 8 -3.78 19.02 -8.70
N LEU A 9 -4.59 18.80 -9.75
CA LEU A 9 -4.37 17.73 -10.73
C LEU A 9 -3.50 18.15 -11.92
N ALA A 10 -3.21 19.43 -12.07
CA ALA A 10 -2.53 20.01 -13.26
C ALA A 10 -1.13 20.55 -12.96
N LYS A 11 -0.32 19.91 -12.13
CA LYS A 11 1.12 20.06 -12.22
C LYS A 11 1.56 19.32 -13.49
N ASN A 12 2.13 20.05 -14.49
CA ASN A 12 2.74 19.39 -15.65
C ASN A 12 3.81 18.42 -15.11
N ARG A 13 3.47 17.13 -15.11
CA ARG A 13 4.37 16.06 -14.64
C ARG A 13 5.61 16.09 -15.53
N SER A 14 6.79 16.27 -14.94
CA SER A 14 8.05 16.15 -15.68
C SER A 14 8.34 14.69 -16.03
N LEU A 15 9.20 14.46 -17.02
CA LEU A 15 9.68 13.09 -17.30
C LEU A 15 10.48 12.52 -16.12
N ALA A 16 11.12 13.37 -15.33
CA ALA A 16 11.82 12.96 -14.10
C ALA A 16 10.83 12.44 -13.05
N ASP A 17 9.71 13.16 -12.83
CA ASP A 17 8.66 12.73 -11.90
C ASP A 17 8.05 11.39 -12.33
N LEU A 18 7.81 11.22 -13.64
CA LEU A 18 7.34 9.94 -14.18
C LEU A 18 8.37 8.83 -13.95
N GLY A 19 9.65 9.10 -14.20
CA GLY A 19 10.73 8.12 -13.95
C GLY A 19 10.82 7.72 -12.48
N ALA A 20 10.72 8.70 -11.56
CA ALA A 20 10.69 8.48 -10.13
C ALA A 20 9.50 7.58 -9.71
N LEU A 21 8.31 7.89 -10.24
CA LEU A 21 7.11 7.11 -9.97
C LEU A 21 7.24 5.65 -10.45
N LEU A 22 7.73 5.45 -11.69
CA LEU A 22 7.94 4.11 -12.25
C LEU A 22 8.97 3.32 -11.44
N HIS A 23 10.04 3.97 -10.98
CA HIS A 23 11.05 3.33 -10.14
C HIS A 23 10.47 2.91 -8.77
N LEU A 24 9.63 3.75 -8.16
CA LEU A 24 9.04 3.48 -6.84
C LEU A 24 8.09 2.27 -6.87
N VAL A 25 7.44 2.01 -8.01
CA VAL A 25 6.53 0.86 -8.20
C VAL A 25 7.13 -0.26 -9.06
N ASP A 26 8.43 -0.23 -9.32
CA ASP A 26 9.08 -1.27 -10.10
C ASP A 26 8.90 -2.64 -9.43
N PRO A 27 8.33 -3.63 -10.12
CA PRO A 27 8.14 -4.96 -9.56
C PRO A 27 9.45 -5.69 -9.28
N THR A 28 10.57 -5.23 -9.82
CA THR A 28 11.91 -5.80 -9.57
C THR A 28 12.58 -5.25 -8.32
N LEU A 29 11.99 -4.24 -7.63
CA LEU A 29 12.52 -3.76 -6.36
C LEU A 29 12.66 -4.91 -5.36
N PRO A 30 13.86 -5.12 -4.77
CA PRO A 30 14.13 -6.26 -3.91
C PRO A 30 13.57 -6.08 -2.48
N ILE A 31 12.31 -5.66 -2.38
CA ILE A 31 11.62 -5.48 -1.10
C ILE A 31 10.90 -6.75 -0.62
N GLY A 32 10.62 -7.70 -1.53
CA GLY A 32 9.99 -8.97 -1.21
C GLY A 32 8.46 -8.94 -1.17
N GLY A 33 7.81 -7.95 -1.79
CA GLY A 33 6.35 -7.76 -1.77
C GLY A 33 5.57 -8.96 -2.36
N PHE A 34 6.14 -9.67 -3.33
CA PHE A 34 5.49 -10.82 -3.96
C PHE A 34 5.32 -12.06 -3.06
N ASN A 35 5.94 -12.07 -1.89
CA ASN A 35 5.87 -13.19 -0.95
C ASN A 35 4.67 -13.10 0.00
N HIS A 36 3.83 -12.10 -0.13
CA HIS A 36 2.72 -11.84 0.78
C HIS A 36 1.38 -11.87 0.03
N SER A 37 0.48 -12.77 0.46
CA SER A 37 -0.89 -12.85 -0.09
C SER A 37 -1.87 -11.90 0.60
N ASN A 38 -1.49 -11.40 1.79
CA ASN A 38 -2.32 -10.54 2.63
C ASN A 38 -3.72 -11.13 2.91
N GLY A 39 -3.76 -12.44 3.18
CA GLY A 39 -4.98 -13.19 3.47
C GLY A 39 -5.66 -13.82 2.25
N LEU A 40 -5.34 -13.44 1.01
CA LEU A 40 -5.96 -13.99 -0.20
C LEU A 40 -5.87 -15.51 -0.26
N GLU A 41 -4.73 -16.10 0.13
CA GLU A 41 -4.56 -17.55 0.11
C GLU A 41 -5.62 -18.27 0.94
N THR A 42 -6.00 -17.72 2.10
CA THR A 42 -7.08 -18.28 2.94
C THR A 42 -8.44 -18.19 2.23
N PHE A 43 -8.74 -17.06 1.57
CA PHE A 43 -9.98 -16.93 0.78
C PHE A 43 -10.05 -17.94 -0.35
N VAL A 44 -8.92 -18.22 -1.02
CA VAL A 44 -8.85 -19.23 -2.09
C VAL A 44 -9.02 -20.64 -1.54
N GLN A 45 -8.33 -20.99 -0.46
CA GLN A 45 -8.46 -22.31 0.15
C GLN A 45 -9.87 -22.60 0.66
N GLN A 46 -10.59 -21.58 1.09
CA GLN A 46 -12.00 -21.67 1.50
C GLN A 46 -13.00 -21.56 0.32
N ARG A 47 -12.52 -21.52 -0.92
CA ARG A 47 -13.33 -21.40 -2.14
C ARG A 47 -14.24 -20.16 -2.18
N ILE A 48 -13.87 -19.10 -1.49
CA ILE A 48 -14.55 -17.81 -1.56
C ILE A 48 -14.07 -17.04 -2.80
N VAL A 49 -12.78 -17.17 -3.12
CA VAL A 49 -12.16 -16.63 -4.32
C VAL A 49 -11.67 -17.81 -5.17
N GLU A 50 -12.36 -18.11 -6.28
CA GLU A 50 -12.09 -19.31 -7.08
C GLU A 50 -12.22 -19.08 -8.60
N SER A 51 -12.51 -17.85 -9.03
CA SER A 51 -12.71 -17.49 -10.42
C SER A 51 -12.20 -16.08 -10.70
N LYS A 52 -12.10 -15.71 -12.00
CA LYS A 52 -11.79 -14.34 -12.42
C LYS A 52 -12.72 -13.31 -11.78
N ALA A 53 -14.04 -13.56 -11.84
CA ALA A 53 -15.03 -12.63 -11.29
C ALA A 53 -14.88 -12.45 -9.77
N THR A 54 -14.71 -13.54 -9.02
CA THR A 54 -14.53 -13.45 -7.56
C THR A 54 -13.18 -12.85 -7.16
N LEU A 55 -12.12 -12.99 -7.97
CA LEU A 55 -10.86 -12.31 -7.75
C LEU A 55 -10.99 -10.80 -8.01
N GLU A 56 -11.70 -10.41 -9.07
CA GLU A 56 -11.99 -9.01 -9.37
C GLU A 56 -12.77 -8.33 -8.24
N ASP A 57 -13.86 -8.96 -7.78
CA ASP A 57 -14.67 -8.49 -6.64
C ASP A 57 -13.83 -8.37 -5.36
N TYR A 58 -12.94 -9.35 -5.12
CA TYR A 58 -12.04 -9.31 -3.96
C TYR A 58 -11.11 -8.10 -4.02
N VAL A 59 -10.44 -7.85 -5.16
CA VAL A 59 -9.51 -6.73 -5.32
C VAL A 59 -10.24 -5.39 -5.19
N GLN A 60 -11.42 -5.24 -5.79
CA GLN A 60 -12.24 -4.02 -5.65
C GLN A 60 -12.68 -3.80 -4.20
N THR A 61 -13.07 -4.86 -3.50
CA THR A 61 -13.42 -4.80 -2.08
C THR A 61 -12.22 -4.39 -1.22
N GLN A 62 -11.06 -4.99 -1.45
CA GLN A 62 -9.84 -4.59 -0.75
C GLN A 62 -9.51 -3.11 -1.00
N LEU A 63 -9.60 -2.67 -2.23
CA LEU A 63 -9.30 -1.28 -2.61
C LEU A 63 -10.26 -0.29 -1.95
N LEU A 64 -11.59 -0.49 -2.09
CA LEU A 64 -12.61 0.50 -1.75
C LEU A 64 -13.19 0.35 -0.33
N GLN A 65 -12.91 -0.76 0.37
CA GLN A 65 -13.45 -1.03 1.70
C GLN A 65 -12.36 -1.23 2.76
N ASN A 66 -11.12 -1.51 2.35
CA ASN A 66 -10.02 -1.77 3.27
C ASN A 66 -8.89 -0.74 3.08
N TRP A 67 -8.22 -0.75 1.92
CA TRP A 67 -6.98 0.03 1.75
C TRP A 67 -7.19 1.53 1.90
N ILE A 68 -8.34 2.09 1.46
CA ILE A 68 -8.63 3.53 1.59
C ILE A 68 -8.75 4.00 3.05
N TYR A 69 -9.14 3.12 3.98
CA TYR A 69 -9.29 3.45 5.40
C TYR A 69 -8.07 3.03 6.24
N ASN A 70 -7.22 2.20 5.70
CA ASN A 70 -6.01 1.69 6.35
C ASN A 70 -4.76 2.25 5.66
N ASP A 71 -4.04 1.44 4.91
CA ASP A 71 -2.73 1.79 4.33
C ASP A 71 -2.76 3.09 3.53
N GLY A 72 -3.79 3.32 2.73
CA GLY A 72 -3.93 4.54 1.93
C GLY A 72 -4.22 5.79 2.76
N ALA A 73 -5.01 5.66 3.83
CA ALA A 73 -5.26 6.76 4.75
C ALA A 73 -3.96 7.15 5.49
N TYR A 74 -3.23 6.17 6.03
CA TYR A 74 -1.95 6.43 6.69
C TYR A 74 -0.89 6.98 5.74
N LEU A 75 -0.84 6.50 4.49
CA LEU A 75 0.00 7.08 3.44
C LEU A 75 -0.34 8.56 3.22
N SER A 76 -1.63 8.88 3.06
CA SER A 76 -2.09 10.25 2.83
C SER A 76 -1.75 11.19 3.99
N LEU A 77 -1.95 10.73 5.24
CA LEU A 77 -1.61 11.50 6.44
C LEU A 77 -0.10 11.69 6.59
N SER A 78 0.68 10.64 6.29
CA SER A 78 2.15 10.73 6.31
C SER A 78 2.69 11.68 5.26
N PHE A 79 2.05 11.72 4.08
CA PHE A 79 2.39 12.68 3.04
C PHE A 79 2.15 14.12 3.53
N ASN A 80 1.03 14.39 4.23
CA ASN A 80 0.76 15.69 4.83
C ASN A 80 1.78 16.06 5.92
N ALA A 81 2.14 15.10 6.78
CA ALA A 81 3.15 15.31 7.82
C ALA A 81 4.52 15.66 7.21
N MET A 82 4.88 15.04 6.09
CA MET A 82 6.08 15.38 5.32
C MET A 82 6.01 16.81 4.75
N GLU A 83 4.86 17.21 4.18
CA GLU A 83 4.66 18.57 3.64
C GLU A 83 4.73 19.65 4.73
N SER A 84 4.26 19.34 5.94
CA SER A 84 4.30 20.25 7.10
C SER A 84 5.61 20.16 7.90
N HIS A 85 6.55 19.30 7.51
CA HIS A 85 7.79 19.01 8.24
C HIS A 85 7.56 18.53 9.68
N ASP A 86 6.47 17.82 9.94
CA ASP A 86 6.07 17.31 11.25
C ASP A 86 6.56 15.87 11.44
N PHE A 87 7.80 15.74 11.93
CA PHE A 87 8.42 14.45 12.18
C PHE A 87 7.75 13.67 13.31
N ASP A 88 7.30 14.38 14.35
CA ASP A 88 6.63 13.76 15.49
C ASP A 88 5.32 13.12 15.04
N ARG A 89 4.57 13.79 14.17
CA ARG A 89 3.36 13.22 13.58
C ARG A 89 3.63 11.97 12.72
N LEU A 90 4.75 11.92 11.99
CA LEU A 90 5.14 10.69 11.28
C LEU A 90 5.34 9.51 12.24
N CYS A 91 5.99 9.75 13.38
CA CYS A 91 6.21 8.73 14.39
C CYS A 91 4.89 8.28 15.05
N GLU A 92 3.99 9.20 15.35
CA GLU A 92 2.65 8.89 15.87
C GLU A 92 1.85 8.03 14.90
N LEU A 93 1.86 8.37 13.60
CA LEU A 93 1.17 7.59 12.57
C LEU A 93 1.70 6.16 12.45
N ASP A 94 2.99 5.94 12.67
CA ASP A 94 3.58 4.60 12.70
C ASP A 94 3.02 3.77 13.88
N TRP A 95 2.90 4.36 15.05
CA TRP A 95 2.28 3.73 16.22
C TRP A 95 0.79 3.46 16.03
N GLU A 96 0.04 4.43 15.50
CA GLU A 96 -1.38 4.27 15.19
C GLU A 96 -1.60 3.11 14.22
N LEU A 97 -0.83 3.07 13.13
CA LEU A 97 -0.91 2.00 12.13
C LEU A 97 -0.54 0.62 12.74
N SER A 98 0.42 0.60 13.65
CA SER A 98 0.77 -0.62 14.38
C SER A 98 -0.41 -1.18 15.19
N ALA A 99 -1.18 -0.30 15.80
CA ALA A 99 -2.34 -0.68 16.59
C ALA A 99 -3.52 -1.18 15.72
N THR A 100 -3.67 -0.66 14.49
CA THR A 100 -4.77 -1.03 13.58
C THR A 100 -4.50 -2.34 12.83
N LYS A 101 -3.23 -2.72 12.59
CA LYS A 101 -2.88 -3.97 11.90
C LYS A 101 -2.91 -5.16 12.87
N VAL A 102 -4.09 -5.74 13.07
CA VAL A 102 -4.30 -6.80 14.07
C VAL A 102 -3.69 -8.15 13.66
N ALA A 103 -3.71 -8.51 12.37
CA ALA A 103 -3.09 -9.73 11.87
C ALA A 103 -1.56 -9.63 11.93
N ARG A 104 -0.92 -10.53 12.71
CA ARG A 104 0.53 -10.50 12.97
C ARG A 104 1.35 -10.57 11.68
N GLU A 105 1.05 -11.51 10.79
CA GLU A 105 1.81 -11.69 9.54
C GLU A 105 1.69 -10.46 8.62
N SER A 106 0.49 -9.86 8.49
CA SER A 106 0.28 -8.62 7.72
C SER A 106 1.05 -7.45 8.32
N ARG A 107 1.04 -7.33 9.65
CA ARG A 107 1.79 -6.30 10.38
C ARG A 107 3.29 -6.46 10.17
N GLU A 108 3.84 -7.67 10.37
CA GLU A 108 5.26 -7.95 10.17
C GLU A 108 5.68 -7.80 8.72
N GLY A 109 4.85 -8.24 7.76
CA GLY A 109 5.09 -8.06 6.34
C GLY A 109 5.22 -6.59 5.98
N SER A 110 4.29 -5.75 6.45
CA SER A 110 4.27 -4.32 6.15
C SER A 110 5.54 -3.61 6.63
N PHE A 111 5.97 -3.78 7.89
CA PHE A 111 7.19 -3.11 8.32
C PHE A 111 8.46 -3.68 7.69
N LYS A 112 8.54 -5.00 7.41
CA LYS A 112 9.67 -5.58 6.68
C LYS A 112 9.82 -4.99 5.27
N LEU A 113 8.70 -4.77 4.57
CA LEU A 113 8.67 -4.11 3.27
C LEU A 113 9.11 -2.65 3.36
N GLY A 114 8.58 -1.91 4.33
CA GLY A 114 8.93 -0.51 4.53
C GLY A 114 10.40 -0.31 4.85
N VAL A 115 10.95 -1.08 5.79
CA VAL A 115 12.38 -1.01 6.15
C VAL A 115 13.28 -1.34 4.95
N ARG A 116 12.92 -2.33 4.11
CA ARG A 116 13.67 -2.65 2.90
C ARG A 116 13.60 -1.53 1.86
N LEU A 117 12.40 -0.97 1.67
CA LEU A 117 12.19 0.16 0.77
C LEU A 117 13.05 1.36 1.20
N LEU A 118 13.01 1.72 2.48
CA LEU A 118 13.83 2.80 3.05
C LEU A 118 15.32 2.58 2.79
N LYS A 119 15.82 1.37 3.04
CA LYS A 119 17.23 1.02 2.79
C LYS A 119 17.66 1.21 1.33
N ILE A 120 16.76 0.97 0.38
CA ILE A 120 17.06 1.15 -1.04
C ILE A 120 17.16 2.64 -1.34
N PHE A 121 16.14 3.41 -1.00
CA PHE A 121 16.01 4.80 -1.45
C PHE A 121 16.92 5.76 -0.67
N ILE A 122 17.23 5.52 0.59
CA ILE A 122 18.17 6.35 1.36
C ILE A 122 19.58 6.41 0.73
N ARG A 123 19.92 5.43 -0.12
CA ARG A 123 21.19 5.42 -0.87
C ARG A 123 21.21 6.41 -2.03
N TYR A 124 20.04 6.80 -2.51
CA TYR A 124 19.88 7.71 -3.65
C TYR A 124 19.40 9.09 -3.19
N GLU A 125 18.47 9.10 -2.24
CA GLU A 125 17.88 10.29 -1.65
C GLU A 125 18.50 10.54 -0.28
N ASN A 126 19.61 11.29 -0.24
CA ASN A 126 20.28 11.63 1.02
C ASN A 126 19.49 12.73 1.77
N HIS A 127 18.23 12.46 2.08
CA HIS A 127 17.33 13.42 2.68
C HIS A 127 17.34 13.29 4.21
N PRO A 128 17.50 14.39 4.98
CA PRO A 128 17.63 14.34 6.45
C PRO A 128 16.50 13.61 7.15
N VAL A 129 15.25 13.77 6.69
CA VAL A 129 14.09 13.12 7.31
C VAL A 129 14.12 11.59 7.14
N LEU A 130 14.59 11.07 5.99
CA LEU A 130 14.73 9.62 5.79
C LEU A 130 15.79 9.03 6.69
N MET A 131 16.89 9.75 6.90
CA MET A 131 17.96 9.36 7.83
C MET A 131 17.48 9.38 9.28
N ALA A 132 16.77 10.42 9.69
CA ALA A 132 16.19 10.53 11.03
C ALA A 132 15.18 9.39 11.28
N TYR A 133 14.35 9.07 10.30
CA TYR A 133 13.39 7.98 10.43
C TYR A 133 14.07 6.60 10.48
N GLN A 134 15.15 6.40 9.71
CA GLN A 134 15.98 5.19 9.81
C GLN A 134 16.59 5.04 11.20
N GLN A 135 17.07 6.14 11.79
CA GLN A 135 17.58 6.14 13.17
C GLN A 135 16.47 5.78 14.16
N ALA A 136 15.28 6.38 14.06
CA ALA A 136 14.14 6.07 14.91
C ALA A 136 13.72 4.59 14.82
N ILE A 137 13.82 3.95 13.64
CA ILE A 137 13.63 2.50 13.49
C ILE A 137 14.72 1.72 14.24
N SER A 138 15.99 2.12 14.14
CA SER A 138 17.10 1.44 14.80
C SER A 138 17.03 1.54 16.33
N GLU A 139 16.48 2.63 16.83
CA GLU A 139 16.22 2.90 18.24
C GLU A 139 14.91 2.28 18.75
N LYS A 140 14.15 1.63 17.85
CA LYS A 140 12.84 1.02 18.11
C LYS A 140 11.77 2.03 18.55
N CYS A 141 11.94 3.29 18.20
CA CYS A 141 10.93 4.33 18.40
C CYS A 141 9.76 4.21 17.43
N VAL A 142 9.99 3.64 16.23
CA VAL A 142 8.99 3.34 15.21
C VAL A 142 9.31 2.00 14.56
N GLN A 143 8.35 1.43 13.81
CA GLN A 143 8.52 0.14 13.11
C GLN A 143 8.95 0.31 11.64
N GLY A 144 8.53 1.40 10.98
CA GLY A 144 8.81 1.66 9.58
C GLY A 144 7.84 0.96 8.64
N TYR A 145 6.54 1.16 8.83
CA TYR A 145 5.50 0.55 8.00
C TYR A 145 5.55 1.03 6.57
N PHE A 146 5.23 0.12 5.64
CA PHE A 146 5.34 0.32 4.20
C PHE A 146 4.62 1.57 3.67
N PRO A 147 3.33 1.85 3.99
CA PRO A 147 2.65 3.04 3.48
C PRO A 147 3.27 4.36 3.97
N ILE A 148 3.79 4.40 5.19
CA ILE A 148 4.45 5.59 5.74
C ILE A 148 5.77 5.85 5.01
N VAL A 149 6.61 4.83 4.91
CA VAL A 149 7.89 4.92 4.19
C VAL A 149 7.69 5.25 2.71
N PHE A 150 6.66 4.66 2.09
CA PHE A 150 6.31 4.93 0.69
C PHE A 150 5.94 6.41 0.48
N ALA A 151 5.13 6.98 1.38
CA ALA A 151 4.78 8.40 1.36
C ALA A 151 6.00 9.31 1.53
N MET A 152 6.87 8.99 2.49
CA MET A 152 8.09 9.76 2.76
C MET A 152 9.01 9.81 1.53
N ILE A 153 9.29 8.65 0.93
CA ILE A 153 10.14 8.56 -0.26
C ILE A 153 9.51 9.30 -1.44
N ALA A 154 8.22 9.09 -1.70
CA ALA A 154 7.53 9.76 -2.79
C ALA A 154 7.58 11.29 -2.66
N GLN A 155 7.40 11.81 -1.45
CA GLN A 155 7.46 13.24 -1.17
C GLN A 155 8.88 13.79 -1.36
N THR A 156 9.92 13.08 -0.89
CA THR A 156 11.33 13.51 -1.10
C THR A 156 11.72 13.52 -2.58
N MET A 157 11.10 12.67 -3.41
CA MET A 157 11.27 12.64 -4.87
C MET A 157 10.42 13.71 -5.59
N GLY A 158 9.66 14.53 -4.87
CA GLY A 158 8.83 15.60 -5.43
C GLY A 158 7.54 15.15 -6.10
N LEU A 159 7.11 13.90 -5.87
CA LEU A 159 5.85 13.38 -6.40
C LEU A 159 4.65 14.05 -5.74
N THR A 160 3.52 14.12 -6.45
CA THR A 160 2.27 14.60 -5.84
C THR A 160 1.62 13.54 -4.98
N LYS A 161 0.83 13.95 -3.99
CA LYS A 161 0.07 13.02 -3.15
C LYS A 161 -0.87 12.13 -3.98
N ALA A 162 -1.53 12.68 -4.99
CA ALA A 162 -2.42 11.94 -5.87
C ALA A 162 -1.67 10.86 -6.67
N ASP A 163 -0.52 11.20 -7.25
CA ASP A 163 0.31 10.24 -7.98
C ASP A 163 0.84 9.15 -7.05
N THR A 164 1.23 9.52 -5.83
CA THR A 164 1.72 8.59 -4.81
C THR A 164 0.65 7.59 -4.39
N LEU A 165 -0.58 8.07 -4.12
CA LEU A 165 -1.72 7.20 -3.79
C LEU A 165 -2.06 6.26 -4.94
N TYR A 166 -2.11 6.79 -6.19
CA TYR A 166 -2.39 5.96 -7.35
C TYR A 166 -1.35 4.85 -7.54
N ALA A 167 -0.07 5.21 -7.45
CA ALA A 167 1.03 4.27 -7.56
C ALA A 167 1.00 3.20 -6.47
N PHE A 168 0.71 3.59 -5.23
CA PHE A 168 0.58 2.68 -4.10
C PHE A 168 -0.55 1.66 -4.33
N TYR A 169 -1.74 2.11 -4.67
CA TYR A 169 -2.89 1.24 -4.93
C TYR A 169 -2.70 0.35 -6.15
N TYR A 170 -2.11 0.89 -7.22
CA TYR A 170 -1.76 0.12 -8.40
C TYR A 170 -0.79 -1.02 -8.06
N ASN A 171 0.26 -0.72 -7.32
CA ASN A 171 1.25 -1.71 -6.89
C ASN A 171 0.61 -2.81 -6.01
N ALA A 172 -0.24 -2.41 -5.06
CA ALA A 172 -0.98 -3.35 -4.21
C ALA A 172 -1.90 -4.26 -5.04
N ALA A 173 -2.66 -3.67 -5.99
CA ALA A 173 -3.55 -4.42 -6.88
C ALA A 173 -2.77 -5.43 -7.76
N VAL A 174 -1.65 -5.00 -8.36
CA VAL A 174 -0.76 -5.88 -9.15
C VAL A 174 -0.29 -7.07 -8.30
N GLY A 175 0.13 -6.82 -7.05
CA GLY A 175 0.56 -7.88 -6.14
C GLY A 175 -0.54 -8.90 -5.87
N VAL A 176 -1.73 -8.45 -5.51
CA VAL A 176 -2.89 -9.32 -5.23
C VAL A 176 -3.34 -10.09 -6.46
N ILE A 177 -3.45 -9.44 -7.62
CA ILE A 177 -3.85 -10.10 -8.88
C ILE A 177 -2.81 -11.16 -9.29
N THR A 178 -1.51 -10.83 -9.23
CA THR A 178 -0.45 -11.77 -9.56
C THR A 178 -0.48 -13.01 -8.66
N ASN A 179 -0.74 -12.82 -7.38
CA ASN A 179 -0.89 -13.93 -6.43
C ASN A 179 -2.17 -14.72 -6.70
N GLY A 180 -3.28 -14.04 -7.01
CA GLY A 180 -4.54 -14.67 -7.36
C GLY A 180 -4.45 -15.55 -8.61
N VAL A 181 -3.80 -15.07 -9.67
CA VAL A 181 -3.57 -15.86 -10.90
C VAL A 181 -2.77 -17.14 -10.63
N LYS A 182 -1.85 -17.14 -9.64
CA LYS A 182 -1.10 -18.34 -9.26
C LYS A 182 -1.88 -19.27 -8.35
N LEU A 183 -2.69 -18.73 -7.44
CA LEU A 183 -3.49 -19.51 -6.48
C LEU A 183 -4.72 -20.15 -7.13
N ILE A 184 -5.29 -19.45 -8.12
CA ILE A 184 -6.46 -19.88 -8.88
C ILE A 184 -5.93 -20.25 -10.28
N PRO A 185 -6.43 -21.29 -10.94
CA PRO A 185 -5.96 -21.67 -12.27
C PRO A 185 -6.45 -20.69 -13.36
N LEU A 186 -6.05 -19.43 -13.26
CA LEU A 186 -6.36 -18.35 -14.19
C LEU A 186 -5.23 -18.14 -15.20
N SER A 187 -5.59 -17.63 -16.39
CA SER A 187 -4.59 -17.20 -17.37
C SER A 187 -3.95 -15.85 -16.96
N GLN A 188 -2.75 -15.59 -17.49
CA GLN A 188 -2.12 -14.27 -17.31
C GLN A 188 -2.98 -13.15 -17.94
N MET A 189 -3.71 -13.44 -19.01
CA MET A 189 -4.62 -12.49 -19.64
C MET A 189 -5.80 -12.13 -18.73
N ASP A 190 -6.35 -13.10 -17.97
CA ASP A 190 -7.39 -12.81 -16.98
C ASP A 190 -6.91 -11.79 -15.94
N GLY A 191 -5.67 -11.93 -15.48
CA GLY A 191 -5.05 -10.95 -14.57
C GLY A 191 -4.93 -9.56 -15.21
N GLN A 192 -4.55 -9.48 -16.48
CA GLN A 192 -4.46 -8.20 -17.20
C GLN A 192 -5.84 -7.56 -17.42
N ASP A 193 -6.86 -8.35 -17.72
CA ASP A 193 -8.23 -7.85 -17.85
C ASP A 193 -8.75 -7.26 -16.54
N ILE A 194 -8.52 -7.95 -15.41
CA ILE A 194 -8.87 -7.43 -14.07
C ILE A 194 -8.14 -6.10 -13.84
N LEU A 195 -6.82 -6.05 -14.03
CA LEU A 195 -6.02 -4.85 -13.81
C LEU A 195 -6.49 -3.68 -14.69
N PHE A 196 -6.86 -3.94 -15.94
CA PHE A 196 -7.40 -2.93 -16.84
C PHE A 196 -8.75 -2.39 -16.35
N GLY A 197 -9.62 -3.25 -15.82
CA GLY A 197 -10.92 -2.88 -15.24
C GLY A 197 -10.81 -2.00 -13.99
N LEU A 198 -9.68 -2.06 -13.27
CA LEU A 198 -9.47 -1.29 -12.04
C LEU A 198 -9.17 0.20 -12.24
N ARG A 199 -9.06 0.71 -13.47
CA ARG A 199 -8.69 2.12 -13.71
C ARG A 199 -9.60 3.12 -13.01
N GLN A 200 -10.91 2.95 -13.11
CA GLN A 200 -11.89 3.82 -12.43
C GLN A 200 -11.92 3.58 -10.91
N PRO A 201 -12.00 2.33 -10.39
CA PRO A 201 -11.86 2.07 -8.97
C PRO A 201 -10.58 2.66 -8.33
N LEU A 202 -9.43 2.59 -9.01
CA LEU A 202 -8.19 3.19 -8.54
C LEU A 202 -8.28 4.72 -8.44
N GLN A 203 -8.86 5.37 -9.46
CA GLN A 203 -9.09 6.82 -9.40
C GLN A 203 -10.01 7.19 -8.24
N GLN A 204 -11.11 6.47 -8.05
CA GLN A 204 -12.04 6.67 -6.95
C GLN A 204 -11.34 6.50 -5.58
N ALA A 205 -10.53 5.46 -5.43
CA ALA A 205 -9.76 5.24 -4.21
C ALA A 205 -8.82 6.41 -3.90
N VAL A 206 -8.13 6.96 -4.91
CA VAL A 206 -7.30 8.16 -4.75
C VAL A 206 -8.12 9.34 -4.28
N GLU A 207 -9.25 9.64 -4.94
CA GLU A 207 -10.12 10.77 -4.58
C GLU A 207 -10.60 10.68 -3.13
N LEU A 208 -11.00 9.48 -2.67
CA LEU A 208 -11.43 9.23 -1.29
C LEU A 208 -10.27 9.36 -0.28
N SER A 209 -9.05 9.07 -0.69
CA SER A 209 -7.87 9.06 0.18
C SER A 209 -7.08 10.35 0.21
N LEU A 210 -7.34 11.30 -0.70
CA LEU A 210 -6.68 12.61 -0.66
C LEU A 210 -6.91 13.35 0.66
N ASN A 211 -8.12 13.21 1.22
CA ASN A 211 -8.50 13.73 2.53
C ASN A 211 -9.26 12.63 3.28
N PRO A 212 -8.54 11.70 3.94
CA PRO A 212 -9.16 10.55 4.58
C PRO A 212 -10.08 10.99 5.71
N ASN A 213 -11.23 10.30 5.85
CA ASN A 213 -12.10 10.50 6.97
C ASN A 213 -11.49 9.84 8.22
N LEU A 214 -11.14 10.66 9.21
CA LEU A 214 -10.46 10.19 10.43
C LEU A 214 -11.35 9.31 11.30
N ASP A 215 -12.67 9.45 11.22
CA ASP A 215 -13.61 8.59 11.98
C ASP A 215 -13.59 7.13 11.49
N TRP A 216 -13.11 6.90 10.28
CA TRP A 216 -12.98 5.58 9.67
C TRP A 216 -11.54 5.06 9.63
N LEU A 217 -10.60 5.84 10.19
CA LEU A 217 -9.19 5.47 10.19
C LEU A 217 -8.97 4.16 10.94
N GLY A 218 -8.28 3.23 10.30
CA GLY A 218 -8.03 1.91 10.87
C GLY A 218 -9.25 0.98 10.85
N SER A 219 -10.40 1.40 10.28
CA SER A 219 -11.52 0.51 10.08
C SER A 219 -11.14 -0.54 9.05
N ALA A 220 -11.03 -1.80 9.51
CA ALA A 220 -10.70 -2.92 8.66
C ALA A 220 -11.97 -3.67 8.24
N THR A 221 -11.87 -4.37 7.14
CA THR A 221 -12.82 -5.42 6.85
C THR A 221 -12.54 -6.57 7.81
N LEU A 222 -13.38 -6.77 8.82
CA LEU A 222 -13.23 -7.82 9.82
C LEU A 222 -12.98 -9.20 9.19
N ALA A 223 -13.67 -9.49 8.08
CA ALA A 223 -13.49 -10.74 7.34
C ALA A 223 -12.05 -10.90 6.82
N ASN A 224 -11.42 -9.81 6.35
CA ASN A 224 -10.04 -9.84 5.86
C ASN A 224 -9.05 -10.12 7.00
N ASP A 225 -9.22 -9.45 8.14
CA ASP A 225 -8.36 -9.64 9.31
C ASP A 225 -8.46 -11.07 9.85
N ILE A 226 -9.68 -11.60 9.97
CA ILE A 226 -9.88 -13.01 10.38
C ILE A 226 -9.18 -13.97 9.41
N ARG A 227 -9.29 -13.74 8.08
CA ARG A 227 -8.65 -14.61 7.09
C ARG A 227 -7.12 -14.48 7.11
N ALA A 228 -6.61 -13.26 7.29
CA ALA A 228 -5.18 -13.05 7.47
C ALA A 228 -4.64 -13.72 8.74
N MET A 229 -5.39 -13.70 9.85
CA MET A 229 -5.02 -14.45 11.06
C MET A 229 -5.12 -15.97 10.86
N GLN A 230 -6.13 -16.46 10.15
CA GLN A 230 -6.29 -17.89 9.83
C GLN A 230 -5.17 -18.39 8.90
N HIS A 231 -4.54 -17.52 8.12
CA HIS A 231 -3.41 -17.88 7.27
C HIS A 231 -2.28 -18.53 8.07
N GLU A 232 -2.03 -18.10 9.29
CA GLU A 232 -1.02 -18.71 10.19
C GLU A 232 -1.28 -20.18 10.50
N GLN A 233 -2.53 -20.63 10.39
CA GLN A 233 -2.97 -21.99 10.71
C GLN A 233 -3.10 -22.90 9.47
N LEU A 234 -2.85 -22.38 8.26
CA LEU A 234 -2.93 -23.19 7.05
C LEU A 234 -1.87 -24.30 7.05
N TYR A 235 -2.29 -25.51 6.72
CA TYR A 235 -1.40 -26.68 6.66
C TYR A 235 -0.37 -26.56 5.53
N THR A 236 -0.80 -26.06 4.37
CA THR A 236 0.07 -25.76 3.24
C THR A 236 -0.02 -24.27 2.91
N ARG A 237 1.14 -23.64 2.75
CA ARG A 237 1.21 -22.22 2.43
C ARG A 237 2.20 -21.99 1.29
N LEU A 238 1.78 -21.22 0.29
CA LEU A 238 2.64 -20.74 -0.79
C LEU A 238 3.27 -19.38 -0.44
N TYR A 239 2.60 -18.60 0.42
CA TYR A 239 2.99 -17.26 0.79
C TYR A 239 3.38 -17.16 2.27
N MET A 240 4.08 -16.08 2.62
CA MET A 240 4.53 -15.82 3.99
C MET A 240 3.44 -15.16 4.85
N SER A 241 2.43 -14.56 4.21
CA SER A 241 1.26 -13.98 4.89
C SER A 241 0.06 -13.89 3.94
#